data_ed8f6a8e31157c718b233b41bd57bf47
#
_entry.id   ed8f6a8e31157c718b233b41bd57bf47
#
_cell.length_a   1.000
_cell.length_b   1.000
_cell.length_c   1.000
_cell.angle_alpha   90.00
_cell.angle_beta   90.00
_cell.angle_gamma   90.00
#
_symmetry.space_group_name_H-M   'P 1'
#
loop_
_entity.id
_entity.type
_entity.pdbx_description
1 polymer ?
#
loop_
_entity_poly.entity_id
_entity_poly.type
_entity_poly.pdbx_seq_one_letter_code
_entity_poly.pdbx_strand_id
1 'polypeptide(L)'
;MSKGYESKMREYLRDYMKVAREVKAIILEIDPNARVYVFGSVVKGRYTVSSDIDILVITDKIEEKDRMRVRVYKLVEAPVELHLATPETFNNWYRRFLRDEEIVEVT
;
A
#
# COMPACT_ATOMS: atom_id res chain seq x y z
N MET A 1 24.89 -6.37 2.61
CA MET A 1 23.86 -6.11 1.61
C MET A 1 24.50 -5.51 0.37
N SER A 2 24.17 -5.98 -0.80
CA SER A 2 24.80 -5.52 -2.03
C SER A 2 24.26 -4.13 -2.45
N LYS A 3 25.07 -3.39 -3.21
CA LYS A 3 24.64 -2.11 -3.80
C LYS A 3 23.42 -2.29 -4.72
N GLY A 4 23.34 -3.43 -5.41
CA GLY A 4 22.19 -3.75 -6.28
C GLY A 4 20.88 -3.83 -5.52
N TYR A 5 20.90 -4.43 -4.33
CA TYR A 5 19.72 -4.50 -3.48
C TYR A 5 19.28 -3.11 -3.02
N GLU A 6 20.20 -2.30 -2.53
CA GLU A 6 19.90 -0.94 -2.08
C GLU A 6 19.37 -0.06 -3.21
N SER A 7 19.97 -0.13 -4.39
CA SER A 7 19.50 0.61 -5.56
C SER A 7 18.10 0.22 -5.96
N LYS A 8 17.80 -1.06 -5.92
CA LYS A 8 16.47 -1.59 -6.24
C LYS A 8 15.43 -1.10 -5.24
N MET A 9 15.75 -1.14 -3.95
CA MET A 9 14.86 -0.65 -2.90
C MET A 9 14.59 0.85 -3.04
N ARG A 10 15.62 1.65 -3.31
CA ARG A 10 15.46 3.09 -3.55
C ARG A 10 14.55 3.38 -4.74
N GLU A 11 14.70 2.61 -5.80
CA GLU A 11 13.86 2.75 -6.99
C GLU A 11 12.40 2.47 -6.68
N TYR A 12 12.11 1.39 -5.94
CA TYR A 12 10.75 1.08 -5.51
C TYR A 12 10.15 2.20 -4.66
N LEU A 13 10.92 2.73 -3.73
CA LEU A 13 10.44 3.78 -2.82
C LEU A 13 10.23 5.11 -3.56
N ARG A 14 11.12 5.44 -4.49
CA ARG A 14 10.99 6.63 -5.31
C ARG A 14 9.77 6.55 -6.22
N ASP A 15 9.56 5.39 -6.85
CA ASP A 15 8.46 5.15 -7.78
C ASP A 15 7.30 4.39 -7.08
N TYR A 16 7.02 4.75 -5.84
CA TYR A 16 6.04 4.03 -5.01
C TYR A 16 4.65 3.96 -5.63
N MET A 17 4.26 4.94 -6.43
CA MET A 17 2.94 4.94 -7.06
C MET A 17 2.83 3.81 -8.11
N LYS A 18 3.93 3.50 -8.78
CA LYS A 18 3.97 2.37 -9.71
C LYS A 18 3.72 1.05 -8.98
N VAL A 19 4.37 0.88 -7.84
CA VAL A 19 4.16 -0.30 -6.97
C VAL A 19 2.71 -0.35 -6.49
N ALA A 20 2.18 0.78 -6.06
CA ALA A 20 0.80 0.88 -5.57
C ALA A 20 -0.22 0.51 -6.64
N ARG A 21 0.04 0.86 -7.90
CA ARG A 21 -0.84 0.47 -9.01
C ARG A 21 -0.82 -1.03 -9.27
N GLU A 22 0.33 -1.68 -9.11
CA GLU A 22 0.43 -3.14 -9.19
C GLU A 22 -0.42 -3.80 -8.11
N VAL A 23 -0.33 -3.29 -6.89
CA VAL A 23 -1.13 -3.77 -5.76
C VAL A 23 -2.61 -3.57 -6.04
N LYS A 24 -3.00 -2.39 -6.51
CA LYS A 24 -4.40 -2.09 -6.83
C LYS A 24 -4.96 -3.08 -7.87
N ALA A 25 -4.20 -3.38 -8.91
CA ALA A 25 -4.64 -4.31 -9.94
C ALA A 25 -4.95 -5.69 -9.36
N ILE A 26 -4.10 -6.16 -8.43
CA ILE A 26 -4.32 -7.44 -7.75
C ILE A 26 -5.58 -7.39 -6.87
N ILE A 27 -5.73 -6.32 -6.10
CA ILE A 27 -6.87 -6.14 -5.20
C ILE A 27 -8.19 -6.10 -5.98
N LEU A 28 -8.23 -5.38 -7.10
CA LEU A 28 -9.46 -5.24 -7.89
C LEU A 28 -9.90 -6.55 -8.54
N GLU A 29 -9.01 -7.53 -8.69
CA GLU A 29 -9.39 -8.88 -9.12
C GLU A 29 -10.24 -9.59 -8.07
N ILE A 30 -10.06 -9.26 -6.80
CA ILE A 30 -10.78 -9.86 -5.68
C ILE A 30 -12.02 -9.04 -5.33
N ASP A 31 -11.86 -7.72 -5.26
CA ASP A 31 -12.95 -6.78 -4.99
C ASP A 31 -12.87 -5.59 -5.96
N PRO A 32 -13.69 -5.59 -7.02
CA PRO A 32 -13.68 -4.50 -8.01
C PRO A 32 -14.05 -3.13 -7.43
N ASN A 33 -14.68 -3.10 -6.28
CA ASN A 33 -15.13 -1.86 -5.62
C ASN A 33 -14.16 -1.36 -4.55
N ALA A 34 -13.07 -2.06 -4.31
CA ALA A 34 -12.09 -1.64 -3.31
C ALA A 34 -11.42 -0.34 -3.71
N ARG A 35 -11.06 0.45 -2.70
CA ARG A 35 -10.27 1.67 -2.87
C ARG A 35 -8.88 1.43 -2.29
N VAL A 36 -7.87 1.97 -2.93
CA VAL A 36 -6.47 1.74 -2.54
C VAL A 36 -5.77 3.09 -2.36
N TYR A 37 -5.06 3.24 -1.25
CA TYR A 37 -4.34 4.44 -0.88
C TYR A 37 -2.90 4.10 -0.52
N VAL A 38 -2.00 5.06 -0.72
CA VAL A 38 -0.63 5.01 -0.19
C VAL A 38 -0.53 6.05 0.92
N PHE A 39 0.16 5.71 1.99
CA PHE A 39 0.40 6.64 3.08
C PHE A 39 1.77 6.40 3.70
N GLY A 40 2.09 7.15 4.75
CA GLY A 40 3.31 6.94 5.50
C GLY A 40 4.53 7.65 4.93
N SER A 41 5.71 7.13 5.25
CA SER A 41 6.97 7.82 5.00
C SER A 41 7.26 8.10 3.52
N VAL A 42 6.85 7.22 2.61
CA VAL A 42 7.09 7.43 1.18
C VAL A 42 6.32 8.63 0.62
N VAL A 43 5.09 8.84 1.11
CA VAL A 43 4.28 10.00 0.71
C VAL A 43 4.87 11.29 1.26
N LYS A 44 5.41 11.24 2.48
CA LYS A 44 6.04 12.40 3.13
C LYS A 44 7.43 12.71 2.61
N GLY A 45 8.02 11.85 1.79
CA GLY A 45 9.40 12.00 1.34
C GLY A 45 10.45 11.75 2.42
N ARG A 46 10.07 11.08 3.51
CA ARG A 46 10.94 10.81 4.67
C ARG A 46 11.21 9.31 4.81
N TYR A 47 11.89 8.75 3.83
CA TYR A 47 12.14 7.32 3.84
C TYR A 47 13.63 7.00 3.70
N THR A 48 13.99 5.80 4.15
CA THR A 48 15.31 5.20 3.96
C THR A 48 15.16 3.93 3.14
N VAL A 49 16.27 3.29 2.78
CA VAL A 49 16.25 2.01 2.04
C VAL A 49 15.57 0.89 2.81
N SER A 50 15.38 1.07 4.12
CA SER A 50 14.70 0.08 4.99
C SER A 50 13.21 0.37 5.16
N SER A 51 12.70 1.43 4.55
CA SER A 51 11.28 1.78 4.68
C SER A 51 10.41 0.86 3.82
N ASP A 52 9.17 0.67 4.26
CA ASP A 52 8.14 -0.02 3.50
C ASP A 52 7.24 0.99 2.81
N ILE A 53 6.56 0.52 1.77
CA ILE A 53 5.48 1.28 1.13
C ILE A 53 4.19 0.88 1.84
N ASP A 54 3.61 1.80 2.61
CA ASP A 54 2.37 1.54 3.33
C ASP A 54 1.19 1.72 2.39
N ILE A 55 0.44 0.65 2.18
CA ILE A 55 -0.72 0.65 1.30
C ILE A 55 -1.95 0.28 2.11
N LEU A 56 -2.99 1.11 2.01
CA LEU A 56 -4.27 0.87 2.67
C LEU A 56 -5.31 0.50 1.63
N VAL A 57 -5.94 -0.66 1.85
CA VAL A 57 -7.06 -1.13 1.03
C VAL A 57 -8.33 -0.97 1.85
N ILE A 58 -9.31 -0.27 1.26
CA ILE A 58 -10.64 -0.13 1.84
C ILE A 58 -11.59 -1.03 1.07
N THR A 59 -12.17 -2.00 1.75
CA THR A 59 -12.99 -3.02 1.11
C THR A 59 -14.15 -3.44 2.02
N ASP A 60 -15.32 -3.64 1.42
CA ASP A 60 -16.45 -4.26 2.11
C ASP A 60 -16.27 -5.78 2.23
N LYS A 61 -15.34 -6.36 1.45
CA LYS A 61 -15.06 -7.80 1.48
C LYS A 61 -13.91 -8.12 2.42
N ILE A 62 -14.02 -7.68 3.67
CA ILE A 62 -12.94 -7.85 4.65
C ILE A 62 -12.66 -9.34 4.96
N GLU A 63 -13.62 -10.21 4.72
CA GLU A 63 -13.42 -11.65 4.83
C GLU A 63 -12.39 -12.19 3.83
N GLU A 64 -12.10 -11.42 2.78
CA GLU A 64 -11.09 -11.76 1.76
C GLU A 64 -9.69 -11.21 2.09
N LYS A 65 -9.51 -10.63 3.27
CA LYS A 65 -8.26 -9.96 3.65
C LYS A 65 -7.02 -10.85 3.53
N ASP A 66 -7.14 -12.10 3.96
CA ASP A 66 -6.00 -13.03 3.94
C ASP A 66 -5.63 -13.41 2.50
N ARG A 67 -6.63 -13.62 1.65
CA ARG A 67 -6.43 -13.87 0.23
C ARG A 67 -5.76 -12.68 -0.46
N MET A 68 -6.18 -11.46 -0.13
CA MET A 68 -5.58 -10.24 -0.65
C MET A 68 -4.11 -10.14 -0.25
N ARG A 69 -3.81 -10.38 1.03
CA ARG A 69 -2.43 -10.36 1.54
C ARG A 69 -1.55 -11.38 0.84
N VAL A 70 -2.02 -12.61 0.76
CA VAL A 70 -1.25 -13.69 0.13
C VAL A 70 -0.93 -13.36 -1.32
N ARG A 71 -1.93 -12.88 -2.07
CA ARG A 71 -1.72 -12.55 -3.48
C ARG A 71 -0.74 -11.39 -3.66
N VAL A 72 -0.88 -10.34 -2.88
CA VAL A 72 0.01 -9.18 -2.97
C VAL A 72 1.44 -9.57 -2.61
N TYR A 73 1.65 -10.22 -1.47
CA TYR A 73 3.01 -10.58 -1.04
C TYR A 73 3.67 -11.63 -1.91
N LYS A 74 2.87 -12.44 -2.61
CA LYS A 74 3.40 -13.42 -3.55
C LYS A 74 3.82 -12.79 -4.89
N LEU A 75 3.07 -11.80 -5.37
CA LEU A 75 3.22 -11.26 -6.72
C LEU A 75 4.02 -9.96 -6.78
N VAL A 76 4.10 -9.20 -5.69
CA VAL A 76 4.78 -7.92 -5.66
C VAL A 76 6.11 -8.06 -4.95
N GLU A 77 7.21 -7.80 -5.68
CA GLU A 77 8.56 -7.91 -5.11
C GLU A 77 8.92 -6.74 -4.19
N ALA A 78 8.32 -5.57 -4.42
CA ALA A 78 8.64 -4.36 -3.68
C ALA A 78 8.27 -4.50 -2.20
N PRO A 79 8.93 -3.71 -1.31
CA PRO A 79 8.67 -3.76 0.13
C PRO A 79 7.34 -3.08 0.45
N VAL A 80 6.26 -3.84 0.45
CA VAL A 80 4.91 -3.36 0.71
C VAL A 80 4.46 -3.83 2.09
N GLU A 81 3.85 -2.92 2.86
CA GLU A 81 3.10 -3.27 4.05
C GLU A 81 1.64 -3.00 3.75
N LEU A 82 0.84 -4.07 3.72
CA LEU A 82 -0.56 -4.01 3.32
C LEU A 82 -1.47 -3.92 4.55
N HIS A 83 -2.26 -2.85 4.60
CA HIS A 83 -3.27 -2.61 5.63
C HIS A 83 -4.64 -2.73 4.97
N LEU A 84 -5.57 -3.40 5.64
CA LEU A 84 -6.92 -3.58 5.11
C LEU A 84 -7.95 -3.13 6.14
N ALA A 85 -8.95 -2.40 5.68
CA ALA A 85 -9.99 -1.87 6.52
C ALA A 85 -11.31 -1.85 5.77
N THR A 86 -12.41 -1.95 6.53
CA THR A 86 -13.74 -1.65 5.99
C THR A 86 -13.90 -0.13 5.89
N PRO A 87 -14.88 0.37 5.09
CA PRO A 87 -15.18 1.80 5.06
C PRO A 87 -15.48 2.37 6.45
N GLU A 88 -16.15 1.61 7.29
CA GLU A 88 -16.47 2.02 8.66
C GLU A 88 -15.20 2.20 9.49
N THR A 89 -14.30 1.22 9.48
CA THR A 89 -13.03 1.30 10.20
C THR A 89 -12.17 2.44 9.68
N PHE A 90 -12.15 2.66 8.38
CA PHE A 90 -11.41 3.78 7.79
C PHE A 90 -11.93 5.11 8.31
N ASN A 91 -13.24 5.32 8.28
CA ASN A 91 -13.84 6.57 8.74
C ASN A 91 -13.65 6.80 10.24
N ASN A 92 -13.71 5.73 11.05
CA ASN A 92 -13.64 5.83 12.51
C ASN A 92 -12.22 5.88 13.05
N TRP A 93 -11.26 5.29 12.36
CA TRP A 93 -9.88 5.14 12.85
C TRP A 93 -8.87 5.89 12.03
N TYR A 94 -8.71 5.51 10.76
CA TYR A 94 -7.62 6.01 9.94
C TYR A 94 -7.73 7.51 9.66
N ARG A 95 -8.94 8.01 9.44
CA ARG A 95 -9.17 9.44 9.19
C ARG A 95 -8.79 10.33 10.36
N ARG A 96 -8.80 9.81 11.57
CA ARG A 96 -8.42 10.58 12.76
C ARG A 96 -6.93 10.80 12.87
N PHE A 97 -6.14 9.87 12.32
CA PHE A 97 -4.69 9.84 12.48
C PHE A 97 -3.93 10.23 11.23
N LEU A 98 -4.57 10.26 10.07
CA LEU A 98 -3.96 10.60 8.81
C LEU A 98 -4.47 11.95 8.31
N ARG A 99 -3.53 12.86 8.06
CA ARG A 99 -3.86 14.13 7.44
C ARG A 99 -4.01 13.91 5.93
N ASP A 100 -4.74 14.81 5.26
CA ASP A 100 -4.99 14.70 3.82
C ASP A 100 -3.70 14.65 3.00
N GLU A 101 -2.66 15.40 3.42
CA GLU A 101 -1.36 15.40 2.76
C GLU A 101 -0.52 14.16 3.02
N GLU A 102 -0.95 13.28 3.95
CA GLU A 102 -0.22 12.07 4.31
C GLU A 102 -0.77 10.81 3.64
N ILE A 103 -1.85 10.95 2.90
CA ILE A 103 -2.52 9.83 2.23
C ILE A 103 -2.90 10.22 0.81
N VAL A 104 -2.60 9.35 -0.14
CA VAL A 104 -2.85 9.59 -1.56
C VAL A 104 -3.63 8.41 -2.13
N GLU A 105 -4.74 8.70 -2.78
CA GLU A 105 -5.51 7.65 -3.46
C GLU A 105 -4.79 7.21 -4.73
N VAL A 106 -4.73 5.89 -4.94
CA VAL A 106 -4.14 5.29 -6.14
C VAL A 106 -5.18 5.32 -7.26
N THR A 107 -4.85 6.00 -8.34
CA THR A 107 -5.72 6.17 -9.50
C THR A 107 -5.38 5.24 -10.64
#